data_644b0c5dbed942c1ae7f1f54789da60f
#
_entry.id   644b0c5dbed942c1ae7f1f54789da60f
#
_cell.length_a   1.000
_cell.length_b   1.000
_cell.length_c   1.000
_cell.angle_alpha   90.00
_cell.angle_beta   90.00
_cell.angle_gamma   90.00
#
_symmetry.space_group_name_H-M   'P 1'
#
loop_
_entity.id
_entity.type
_entity.pdbx_description
1 polymer ?
#
loop_
_entity_poly.entity_id
_entity_poly.type
_entity_poly.pdbx_seq_one_letter_code
_entity_poly.pdbx_strand_id
1 'polypeptide(L)'
;MNLFNFGATSRPAQAARLSSATDLVQRTLAQHGLTAPNSVLNGLSPAQMSSDGTLIDGDTFTCPQGSRAYRTYVPTSAKDGVAGVIMMLHGCTQSSGDFEAGTGMHALAEAHHLVIVYPGQSLGDNAQTCWNWFRRGDQRHGMGEPAILTGLAKQITDQHNVKPHNSYVAGLFAGAAMAVILGETYPDVFAAVGAHSGLPFGAATDITSAFAAMTGTAGQARTATQAAAASGSSTWHLVFCSAWSVTTRAHSSTCSTR
;
A
#
# COMPACT_ATOMS: atom_id res chain seq x y z
N MET A 1 -27.21 16.65 55.17
CA MET A 1 -27.29 15.77 54.00
C MET A 1 -27.07 16.62 52.77
N ASN A 2 -25.83 16.69 52.26
CA ASN A 2 -25.49 17.47 51.09
C ASN A 2 -25.18 16.51 49.93
N LEU A 3 -26.02 16.54 48.91
CA LEU A 3 -25.84 15.82 47.65
C LEU A 3 -24.82 16.58 46.77
N PHE A 4 -23.72 15.96 46.51
CA PHE A 4 -22.73 16.47 45.52
C PHE A 4 -23.24 16.18 44.11
N ASN A 5 -23.52 17.25 43.37
CA ASN A 5 -23.87 17.22 41.96
C ASN A 5 -22.55 17.36 41.13
N PHE A 6 -22.09 16.28 40.51
CA PHE A 6 -20.95 16.33 39.56
C PHE A 6 -21.48 16.71 38.18
N GLY A 7 -21.42 18.00 37.88
CA GLY A 7 -21.65 18.50 36.54
C GLY A 7 -20.54 18.05 35.59
N ALA A 8 -20.90 17.28 34.55
CA ALA A 8 -20.05 16.92 33.47
C ALA A 8 -19.76 18.16 32.60
N THR A 9 -18.55 18.73 32.72
CA THR A 9 -18.07 19.77 31.83
C THR A 9 -17.48 19.14 30.57
N SER A 10 -18.21 19.25 29.46
CA SER A 10 -17.78 18.93 28.13
C SER A 10 -16.51 19.73 27.76
N ARG A 11 -15.50 19.03 27.23
CA ARG A 11 -14.18 19.55 26.83
C ARG A 11 -14.23 20.35 25.51
N PRO A 12 -14.17 21.68 25.48
CA PRO A 12 -14.00 22.44 24.24
C PRO A 12 -12.53 22.52 23.77
N ALA A 13 -11.56 22.05 24.56
CA ALA A 13 -10.13 22.26 24.28
C ALA A 13 -9.53 21.39 23.15
N GLN A 14 -10.21 20.33 22.71
CA GLN A 14 -9.67 19.40 21.71
C GLN A 14 -10.01 19.86 20.29
N ALA A 15 -11.17 20.44 20.07
CA ALA A 15 -11.56 21.02 18.78
C ALA A 15 -10.73 22.28 18.44
N ALA A 16 -10.41 23.11 19.43
CA ALA A 16 -9.57 24.28 19.23
C ALA A 16 -8.11 23.95 18.89
N ARG A 17 -7.59 22.80 19.34
CA ARG A 17 -6.22 22.34 19.01
C ARG A 17 -6.12 21.79 17.59
N LEU A 18 -7.16 21.16 17.09
CA LEU A 18 -7.20 20.64 15.71
C LEU A 18 -7.34 21.78 14.69
N SER A 19 -8.14 22.78 14.96
CA SER A 19 -8.24 23.97 14.11
C SER A 19 -6.92 24.74 14.03
N SER A 20 -6.18 24.85 15.13
CA SER A 20 -4.87 25.54 15.15
C SER A 20 -3.79 24.77 14.40
N ALA A 21 -3.81 23.44 14.40
CA ALA A 21 -2.87 22.61 13.64
C ALA A 21 -3.11 22.74 12.12
N THR A 22 -4.37 22.67 11.70
CA THR A 22 -4.77 22.86 10.30
C THR A 22 -4.40 24.28 9.81
N ASP A 23 -4.63 25.30 10.65
CA ASP A 23 -4.30 26.69 10.36
C ASP A 23 -2.78 26.92 10.24
N LEU A 24 -1.99 26.24 11.09
CA LEU A 24 -0.54 26.24 11.01
C LEU A 24 -0.03 25.61 9.70
N VAL A 25 -0.57 24.46 9.33
CA VAL A 25 -0.22 23.77 8.09
C VAL A 25 -0.56 24.63 6.87
N GLN A 26 -1.76 25.23 6.84
CA GLN A 26 -2.17 26.11 5.73
C GLN A 26 -1.27 27.35 5.61
N ARG A 27 -0.89 27.98 6.73
CA ARG A 27 0.04 29.11 6.71
C ARG A 27 1.43 28.72 6.22
N THR A 28 1.93 27.55 6.64
CA THR A 28 3.24 27.07 6.18
C THR A 28 3.22 26.78 4.68
N LEU A 29 2.17 26.13 4.18
CA LEU A 29 2.01 25.90 2.74
C LEU A 29 1.90 27.22 1.95
N ALA A 30 1.19 28.22 2.48
CA ALA A 30 1.08 29.54 1.88
C ALA A 30 2.43 30.26 1.78
N GLN A 31 3.26 30.17 2.82
CA GLN A 31 4.60 30.77 2.84
C GLN A 31 5.54 30.18 1.77
N HIS A 32 5.32 28.92 1.38
CA HIS A 32 6.12 28.24 0.36
C HIS A 32 5.47 28.25 -1.04
N GLY A 33 4.41 29.04 -1.24
CA GLY A 33 3.72 29.13 -2.54
C GLY A 33 2.96 27.85 -2.94
N LEU A 34 2.73 26.95 -1.98
CA LEU A 34 2.07 25.65 -2.19
C LEU A 34 0.57 25.70 -1.90
N THR A 35 -0.03 26.87 -1.78
CA THR A 35 -1.48 27.02 -1.72
C THR A 35 -2.04 26.78 -3.10
N ALA A 36 -2.57 25.57 -3.34
CA ALA A 36 -3.43 25.36 -4.48
C ALA A 36 -4.66 26.27 -4.36
N PRO A 37 -5.10 26.93 -5.45
CA PRO A 37 -6.38 27.64 -5.44
C PRO A 37 -7.47 26.67 -4.99
N ASN A 38 -8.33 27.11 -4.07
CA ASN A 38 -9.38 26.30 -3.43
C ASN A 38 -10.27 25.48 -4.41
N SER A 39 -10.23 25.76 -5.70
CA SER A 39 -10.94 25.04 -6.74
C SER A 39 -10.39 23.63 -7.06
N VAL A 40 -9.10 23.37 -6.78
CA VAL A 40 -8.50 22.05 -7.07
C VAL A 40 -8.74 21.07 -5.92
N LEU A 41 -8.80 21.55 -4.67
CA LEU A 41 -9.11 20.71 -3.51
C LEU A 41 -10.60 20.47 -3.31
N ASN A 42 -11.46 21.36 -3.79
CA ASN A 42 -12.92 21.18 -3.77
C ASN A 42 -13.42 20.11 -4.76
N GLY A 43 -12.60 19.73 -5.75
CA GLY A 43 -12.89 18.60 -6.64
C GLY A 43 -12.54 17.22 -6.05
N LEU A 44 -11.82 17.19 -4.93
CA LEU A 44 -11.41 15.98 -4.22
C LEU A 44 -12.00 15.94 -2.79
N SER A 45 -13.19 16.46 -2.60
CA SER A 45 -13.87 16.35 -1.31
C SER A 45 -14.15 14.87 -1.01
N PRO A 46 -13.59 14.31 0.07
CA PRO A 46 -13.84 12.90 0.45
C PRO A 46 -15.32 12.61 0.72
N ALA A 47 -16.13 13.64 0.87
CA ALA A 47 -17.54 13.56 1.24
C ALA A 47 -18.51 13.22 0.08
N GLN A 48 -18.03 13.04 -1.16
CA GLN A 48 -18.90 12.77 -2.32
C GLN A 48 -18.55 11.51 -3.12
N MET A 49 -17.60 10.71 -2.65
CA MET A 49 -17.34 9.41 -3.25
C MET A 49 -18.02 8.36 -2.39
N SER A 50 -19.28 8.03 -2.71
CA SER A 50 -19.97 6.92 -2.06
C SER A 50 -19.18 5.64 -2.27
N SER A 51 -18.77 5.00 -1.18
CA SER A 51 -18.20 3.67 -1.18
C SER A 51 -19.30 2.67 -0.87
N ASP A 52 -20.22 2.49 -1.84
CA ASP A 52 -21.39 1.62 -1.68
C ASP A 52 -21.08 0.14 -1.91
N GLY A 53 -19.82 -0.20 -2.15
CA GLY A 53 -19.34 -1.56 -2.31
C GLY A 53 -19.40 -2.39 -1.03
N THR A 54 -19.08 -3.65 -1.16
CA THR A 54 -19.10 -4.61 -0.04
C THR A 54 -17.70 -4.81 0.50
N LEU A 55 -17.51 -4.50 1.80
CA LEU A 55 -16.33 -4.91 2.53
C LEU A 55 -16.56 -6.30 3.14
N ILE A 56 -15.75 -7.27 2.72
CA ILE A 56 -15.74 -8.63 3.25
C ILE A 56 -14.56 -8.72 4.23
N ASP A 57 -14.84 -9.06 5.48
CA ASP A 57 -13.87 -9.11 6.56
C ASP A 57 -13.78 -10.53 7.15
N GLY A 58 -12.60 -10.88 7.65
CA GLY A 58 -12.37 -12.12 8.39
C GLY A 58 -12.01 -13.33 7.56
N ASP A 59 -11.76 -13.19 6.27
CA ASP A 59 -11.26 -14.27 5.43
C ASP A 59 -9.78 -14.60 5.73
N THR A 60 -9.40 -15.85 5.50
CA THR A 60 -8.04 -16.33 5.68
C THR A 60 -7.60 -17.15 4.48
N PHE A 61 -6.54 -16.73 3.82
CA PHE A 61 -5.85 -17.50 2.80
C PHE A 61 -4.84 -18.45 3.47
N THR A 62 -4.77 -19.71 3.03
CA THR A 62 -3.83 -20.70 3.56
C THR A 62 -3.15 -21.44 2.40
N CYS A 63 -1.83 -21.59 2.50
CA CYS A 63 -1.00 -22.36 1.56
C CYS A 63 0.13 -23.07 2.33
N PRO A 64 0.97 -23.88 1.67
CA PRO A 64 2.07 -24.59 2.34
C PRO A 64 3.08 -23.69 3.06
N GLN A 65 3.21 -22.42 2.66
CA GLN A 65 4.12 -21.44 3.26
C GLN A 65 3.53 -20.75 4.49
N GLY A 66 2.23 -20.91 4.75
CA GLY A 66 1.56 -20.34 5.90
C GLY A 66 0.16 -19.80 5.56
N SER A 67 -0.36 -18.96 6.44
CA SER A 67 -1.68 -18.37 6.28
C SER A 67 -1.65 -16.85 6.46
N ARG A 68 -2.65 -16.17 5.88
CA ARG A 68 -2.78 -14.72 6.01
C ARG A 68 -4.25 -14.33 6.07
N ALA A 69 -4.65 -13.67 7.16
CA ALA A 69 -5.95 -13.04 7.24
C ALA A 69 -5.98 -11.83 6.29
N TYR A 70 -7.13 -11.57 5.68
CA TYR A 70 -7.29 -10.45 4.76
C TYR A 70 -8.72 -9.92 4.77
N ARG A 71 -8.85 -8.70 4.24
CA ARG A 71 -10.12 -8.06 3.95
C ARG A 71 -10.19 -7.78 2.45
N THR A 72 -11.39 -7.80 1.89
CA THR A 72 -11.59 -7.50 0.47
C THR A 72 -12.68 -6.47 0.33
N TYR A 73 -12.42 -5.39 -0.40
CA TYR A 73 -13.44 -4.47 -0.85
C TYR A 73 -13.81 -4.78 -2.29
N VAL A 74 -15.09 -5.07 -2.51
CA VAL A 74 -15.66 -5.35 -3.83
C VAL A 74 -16.56 -4.19 -4.21
N PRO A 75 -16.25 -3.43 -5.28
CA PRO A 75 -17.04 -2.27 -5.69
C PRO A 75 -18.43 -2.69 -6.21
N THR A 76 -19.40 -1.80 -6.12
CA THR A 76 -20.76 -2.01 -6.68
C THR A 76 -20.74 -2.29 -8.17
N SER A 77 -19.78 -1.72 -8.86
CA SER A 77 -19.53 -1.91 -10.29
C SER A 77 -18.98 -3.30 -10.68
N ALA A 78 -18.58 -4.13 -9.69
CA ALA A 78 -18.06 -5.47 -9.96
C ALA A 78 -19.07 -6.40 -10.68
N LYS A 79 -20.38 -6.14 -10.56
CA LYS A 79 -21.44 -6.82 -11.33
C LYS A 79 -21.29 -6.69 -12.84
N ASP A 80 -20.66 -5.60 -13.30
CA ASP A 80 -20.41 -5.30 -14.72
C ASP A 80 -19.04 -5.81 -15.18
N GLY A 81 -18.29 -6.45 -14.28
CA GLY A 81 -16.95 -6.99 -14.46
C GLY A 81 -15.91 -6.25 -13.62
N VAL A 82 -14.83 -6.94 -13.30
CA VAL A 82 -13.70 -6.40 -12.54
C VAL A 82 -12.54 -6.12 -13.49
N ALA A 83 -12.07 -4.87 -13.48
CA ALA A 83 -10.97 -4.42 -14.35
C ALA A 83 -9.60 -4.90 -13.83
N GLY A 84 -9.44 -5.03 -12.51
CA GLY A 84 -8.19 -5.48 -11.89
C GLY A 84 -8.29 -5.65 -10.38
N VAL A 85 -7.22 -6.18 -9.79
CA VAL A 85 -7.06 -6.36 -8.34
C VAL A 85 -5.87 -5.54 -7.87
N ILE A 86 -6.05 -4.80 -6.78
CA ILE A 86 -4.93 -4.12 -6.08
C ILE A 86 -4.78 -4.72 -4.69
N MET A 87 -3.58 -5.23 -4.39
CA MET A 87 -3.21 -5.64 -3.04
C MET A 87 -2.55 -4.48 -2.31
N MET A 88 -3.07 -4.13 -1.12
CA MET A 88 -2.65 -2.99 -0.32
C MET A 88 -1.96 -3.46 0.95
N LEU A 89 -0.65 -3.21 1.09
CA LEU A 89 0.19 -3.68 2.19
C LEU A 89 0.46 -2.56 3.20
N HIS A 90 -0.03 -2.74 4.41
CA HIS A 90 0.10 -1.76 5.50
C HIS A 90 1.54 -1.61 6.01
N GLY A 91 1.81 -0.53 6.74
CA GLY A 91 3.07 -0.31 7.44
C GLY A 91 3.17 -1.06 8.77
N CYS A 92 4.32 -0.98 9.43
CA CYS A 92 4.50 -1.52 10.78
C CYS A 92 3.50 -0.89 11.75
N THR A 93 3.10 -1.66 12.78
CA THR A 93 2.14 -1.27 13.84
C THR A 93 0.74 -0.93 13.36
N GLN A 94 0.44 -1.06 12.07
CA GLN A 94 -0.89 -0.93 11.50
C GLN A 94 -1.57 -2.29 11.36
N SER A 95 -2.88 -2.28 11.27
CA SER A 95 -3.70 -3.42 10.83
C SER A 95 -4.18 -3.23 9.39
N SER A 96 -4.70 -4.30 8.78
CA SER A 96 -5.40 -4.22 7.50
C SER A 96 -6.58 -3.23 7.54
N GLY A 97 -7.30 -3.18 8.67
CA GLY A 97 -8.43 -2.26 8.87
C GLY A 97 -8.01 -0.79 8.98
N ASP A 98 -6.91 -0.50 9.70
CA ASP A 98 -6.40 0.87 9.79
C ASP A 98 -5.95 1.37 8.40
N PHE A 99 -5.32 0.49 7.63
CA PHE A 99 -4.82 0.83 6.30
C PHE A 99 -5.95 0.97 5.28
N GLU A 100 -6.96 0.12 5.34
CA GLU A 100 -8.19 0.22 4.55
C GLU A 100 -8.89 1.56 4.80
N ALA A 101 -9.16 1.90 6.07
CA ALA A 101 -9.83 3.14 6.42
C ALA A 101 -9.02 4.41 6.05
N GLY A 102 -7.67 4.32 6.14
CA GLY A 102 -6.79 5.47 5.94
C GLY A 102 -6.44 5.79 4.50
N THR A 103 -6.55 4.85 3.57
CA THR A 103 -6.04 5.03 2.19
C THR A 103 -7.05 5.62 1.21
N GLY A 104 -8.34 5.58 1.52
CA GLY A 104 -9.40 6.06 0.62
C GLY A 104 -9.52 5.27 -0.70
N MET A 105 -8.96 4.06 -0.76
CA MET A 105 -8.92 3.25 -1.98
C MET A 105 -10.29 2.79 -2.47
N HIS A 106 -11.30 2.75 -1.60
CA HIS A 106 -12.66 2.36 -1.98
C HIS A 106 -13.25 3.26 -3.06
N ALA A 107 -12.98 4.55 -2.98
CA ALA A 107 -13.42 5.50 -3.99
C ALA A 107 -12.79 5.25 -5.36
N LEU A 108 -11.50 4.92 -5.39
CA LEU A 108 -10.80 4.51 -6.62
C LEU A 108 -11.31 3.16 -7.12
N ALA A 109 -11.62 2.22 -6.21
CA ALA A 109 -12.22 0.94 -6.55
C ALA A 109 -13.54 1.10 -7.31
N GLU A 110 -14.44 1.95 -6.82
CA GLU A 110 -15.71 2.27 -7.50
C GLU A 110 -15.47 2.91 -8.87
N ALA A 111 -14.60 3.93 -8.94
CA ALA A 111 -14.34 4.68 -10.15
C ALA A 111 -13.69 3.84 -11.27
N HIS A 112 -12.92 2.82 -10.91
CA HIS A 112 -12.10 2.07 -11.86
C HIS A 112 -12.42 0.57 -11.91
N HIS A 113 -13.51 0.11 -11.30
CA HIS A 113 -13.95 -1.30 -11.28
C HIS A 113 -12.87 -2.23 -10.71
N LEU A 114 -12.21 -1.82 -9.61
CA LEU A 114 -11.11 -2.55 -9.01
C LEU A 114 -11.55 -3.24 -7.72
N VAL A 115 -11.11 -4.47 -7.51
CA VAL A 115 -11.19 -5.14 -6.20
C VAL A 115 -9.94 -4.79 -5.41
N ILE A 116 -10.11 -4.38 -4.15
CA ILE A 116 -8.98 -4.07 -3.26
C ILE A 116 -8.85 -5.14 -2.20
N VAL A 117 -7.64 -5.66 -2.04
CA VAL A 117 -7.31 -6.68 -1.03
C VAL A 117 -6.35 -6.09 0.00
N TYR A 118 -6.69 -6.24 1.26
CA TYR A 118 -5.90 -5.75 2.40
C TYR A 118 -5.45 -6.94 3.26
N PRO A 119 -4.32 -7.60 2.96
CA PRO A 119 -3.76 -8.60 3.83
C PRO A 119 -3.31 -7.98 5.15
N GLY A 120 -3.43 -8.72 6.25
CA GLY A 120 -3.00 -8.29 7.57
C GLY A 120 -1.82 -9.11 8.07
N GLN A 121 -0.76 -8.47 8.53
CA GLN A 121 0.33 -9.14 9.22
C GLN A 121 -0.09 -9.48 10.65
N SER A 122 0.23 -10.70 11.09
CA SER A 122 -0.11 -11.15 12.44
C SER A 122 0.99 -10.80 13.45
N LEU A 123 0.59 -10.59 14.72
CA LEU A 123 1.54 -10.45 15.83
C LEU A 123 2.37 -11.73 16.05
N GLY A 124 1.85 -12.90 15.66
CA GLY A 124 2.57 -14.18 15.74
C GLY A 124 3.72 -14.29 14.74
N ASP A 125 3.59 -13.67 13.58
CA ASP A 125 4.63 -13.66 12.54
C ASP A 125 5.66 -12.55 12.75
N ASN A 126 5.20 -11.41 13.29
CA ASN A 126 6.06 -10.27 13.62
C ASN A 126 5.44 -9.45 14.77
N ALA A 127 6.17 -9.26 15.87
CA ALA A 127 5.68 -8.59 17.07
C ALA A 127 5.26 -7.12 16.87
N GLN A 128 5.68 -6.48 15.78
CA GLN A 128 5.29 -5.12 15.39
C GLN A 128 4.38 -5.09 14.16
N THR A 129 3.80 -6.23 13.80
CA THR A 129 3.02 -6.38 12.56
C THR A 129 3.71 -5.83 11.31
N CYS A 130 5.05 -5.81 11.30
CA CYS A 130 5.84 -5.46 10.12
C CYS A 130 5.91 -6.63 9.16
N TRP A 131 5.83 -6.40 7.86
CA TRP A 131 6.21 -7.39 6.86
C TRP A 131 7.70 -7.73 7.02
N ASN A 132 8.04 -9.02 6.87
CA ASN A 132 9.40 -9.52 7.11
C ASN A 132 10.34 -9.31 5.89
N TRP A 133 10.23 -8.19 5.20
CA TRP A 133 10.93 -7.82 3.99
C TRP A 133 12.47 -7.96 4.09
N PHE A 134 13.03 -7.95 5.30
CA PHE A 134 14.47 -8.07 5.57
C PHE A 134 14.96 -9.51 5.74
N ARG A 135 14.08 -10.52 5.73
CA ARG A 135 14.47 -11.91 5.84
C ARG A 135 14.83 -12.47 4.47
N ARG A 136 15.94 -13.19 4.36
CA ARG A 136 16.39 -13.81 3.09
C ARG A 136 15.36 -14.75 2.48
N GLY A 137 14.58 -15.46 3.30
CA GLY A 137 13.50 -16.34 2.87
C GLY A 137 12.35 -15.57 2.22
N ASP A 138 12.07 -14.37 2.72
CA ASP A 138 11.01 -13.49 2.26
C ASP A 138 11.42 -12.58 1.08
N GLN A 139 12.53 -12.89 0.41
CA GLN A 139 13.02 -12.22 -0.78
C GLN A 139 13.20 -13.20 -1.96
N ARG A 140 12.54 -14.37 -1.91
CA ARG A 140 12.70 -15.43 -2.91
C ARG A 140 11.36 -15.89 -3.44
N HIS A 141 11.33 -16.15 -4.73
CA HIS A 141 10.19 -16.79 -5.38
C HIS A 141 9.86 -18.14 -4.72
N GLY A 142 8.59 -18.43 -4.48
CA GLY A 142 8.09 -19.68 -3.91
C GLY A 142 8.26 -19.83 -2.40
N MET A 143 8.78 -18.83 -1.70
CA MET A 143 9.10 -18.91 -0.26
C MET A 143 8.47 -17.78 0.54
N GLY A 144 8.24 -18.04 1.83
CA GLY A 144 7.86 -17.05 2.84
C GLY A 144 6.60 -16.23 2.54
N GLU A 145 6.57 -15.03 3.06
CA GLU A 145 5.43 -14.09 2.88
C GLU A 145 5.11 -13.77 1.41
N PRO A 146 6.10 -13.57 0.52
CA PRO A 146 5.81 -13.33 -0.90
C PRO A 146 5.00 -14.44 -1.56
N ALA A 147 5.26 -15.70 -1.21
CA ALA A 147 4.49 -16.82 -1.77
C ALA A 147 3.04 -16.84 -1.25
N ILE A 148 2.82 -16.51 0.03
CA ILE A 148 1.48 -16.41 0.62
C ILE A 148 0.71 -15.28 -0.05
N LEU A 149 1.30 -14.09 -0.15
CA LEU A 149 0.66 -12.91 -0.75
C LEU A 149 0.35 -13.10 -2.23
N THR A 150 1.26 -13.72 -2.98
CA THR A 150 1.04 -14.02 -4.40
C THR A 150 -0.05 -15.08 -4.59
N GLY A 151 -0.10 -16.10 -3.74
CA GLY A 151 -1.17 -17.08 -3.74
C GLY A 151 -2.53 -16.46 -3.48
N LEU A 152 -2.61 -15.55 -2.50
CA LEU A 152 -3.82 -14.78 -2.22
C LEU A 152 -4.22 -13.91 -3.43
N ALA A 153 -3.27 -13.20 -4.04
CA ALA A 153 -3.56 -12.38 -5.22
C ALA A 153 -4.14 -13.23 -6.36
N LYS A 154 -3.56 -14.40 -6.63
CA LYS A 154 -4.08 -15.34 -7.64
C LYS A 154 -5.48 -15.81 -7.31
N GLN A 155 -5.74 -16.21 -6.06
CA GLN A 155 -7.09 -16.62 -5.64
C GLN A 155 -8.13 -15.54 -5.92
N ILE A 156 -7.84 -14.30 -5.56
CA ILE A 156 -8.79 -13.18 -5.77
C ILE A 156 -8.97 -12.87 -7.26
N THR A 157 -7.90 -12.91 -8.06
CA THR A 157 -8.01 -12.70 -9.52
C THR A 157 -8.85 -13.78 -10.18
N ASP A 158 -8.72 -15.04 -9.76
CA ASP A 158 -9.50 -16.16 -10.26
C ASP A 158 -10.97 -16.04 -9.84
N GLN A 159 -11.24 -15.70 -8.57
CA GLN A 159 -12.61 -15.49 -8.05
C GLN A 159 -13.39 -14.43 -8.81
N HIS A 160 -12.71 -13.39 -9.26
CA HIS A 160 -13.33 -12.25 -9.97
C HIS A 160 -13.13 -12.29 -11.49
N ASN A 161 -12.60 -13.38 -12.04
CA ASN A 161 -12.30 -13.55 -13.47
C ASN A 161 -11.49 -12.38 -14.06
N VAL A 162 -10.51 -11.90 -13.29
CA VAL A 162 -9.65 -10.78 -13.72
C VAL A 162 -8.67 -11.26 -14.78
N LYS A 163 -8.49 -10.47 -15.83
CA LYS A 163 -7.56 -10.80 -16.91
C LYS A 163 -6.11 -10.89 -16.40
N PRO A 164 -5.29 -11.76 -17.01
CA PRO A 164 -3.86 -11.82 -16.70
C PRO A 164 -3.21 -10.43 -16.81
N HIS A 165 -2.24 -10.16 -15.94
CA HIS A 165 -1.53 -8.88 -15.85
C HIS A 165 -2.36 -7.67 -15.37
N ASN A 166 -3.55 -7.90 -14.80
CA ASN A 166 -4.34 -6.83 -14.17
C ASN A 166 -4.32 -6.95 -12.63
N SER A 167 -3.25 -7.51 -12.07
CA SER A 167 -2.99 -7.50 -10.63
C SER A 167 -1.88 -6.52 -10.31
N TYR A 168 -2.08 -5.77 -9.25
CA TYR A 168 -1.20 -4.71 -8.82
C TYR A 168 -0.94 -4.85 -7.31
N VAL A 169 0.19 -4.33 -6.84
CA VAL A 169 0.50 -4.30 -5.41
C VAL A 169 1.01 -2.92 -5.03
N ALA A 170 0.54 -2.41 -3.89
CA ALA A 170 1.02 -1.16 -3.33
C ALA A 170 1.19 -1.27 -1.82
N GLY A 171 2.06 -0.45 -1.24
CA GLY A 171 2.27 -0.48 0.20
C GLY A 171 2.97 0.74 0.76
N LEU A 172 2.98 0.80 2.11
CA LEU A 172 3.57 1.85 2.91
C LEU A 172 4.67 1.29 3.81
N PHE A 173 5.83 1.95 3.90
CA PHE A 173 6.98 1.55 4.73
C PHE A 173 7.39 0.07 4.51
N ALA A 174 7.23 -0.79 5.54
CA ALA A 174 7.50 -2.23 5.42
C ALA A 174 6.63 -2.90 4.35
N GLY A 175 5.38 -2.45 4.18
CA GLY A 175 4.49 -2.89 3.11
C GLY A 175 4.98 -2.47 1.74
N ALA A 176 5.58 -1.28 1.62
CA ALA A 176 6.20 -0.83 0.37
C ALA A 176 7.45 -1.65 0.01
N ALA A 177 8.30 -1.95 1.00
CA ALA A 177 9.46 -2.83 0.79
C ALA A 177 9.02 -4.25 0.36
N MET A 178 7.96 -4.80 0.96
CA MET A 178 7.38 -6.07 0.55
C MET A 178 6.74 -5.99 -0.85
N ALA A 179 6.08 -4.89 -1.20
CA ALA A 179 5.53 -4.67 -2.54
C ALA A 179 6.63 -4.66 -3.62
N VAL A 180 7.78 -4.05 -3.34
CA VAL A 180 8.95 -4.11 -4.23
C VAL A 180 9.45 -5.55 -4.39
N ILE A 181 9.54 -6.32 -3.30
CA ILE A 181 9.92 -7.73 -3.34
C ILE A 181 8.95 -8.54 -4.21
N LEU A 182 7.64 -8.32 -4.07
CA LEU A 182 6.63 -8.99 -4.88
C LEU A 182 6.77 -8.66 -6.37
N GLY A 183 7.00 -7.40 -6.72
CA GLY A 183 7.24 -7.01 -8.11
C GLY A 183 8.47 -7.68 -8.71
N GLU A 184 9.57 -7.77 -7.95
CA GLU A 184 10.81 -8.38 -8.40
C GLU A 184 10.73 -9.91 -8.49
N THR A 185 10.04 -10.55 -7.54
CA THR A 185 10.00 -12.02 -7.46
C THR A 185 8.83 -12.65 -8.21
N TYR A 186 7.77 -11.89 -8.51
CA TYR A 186 6.57 -12.34 -9.22
C TYR A 186 6.10 -11.34 -10.30
N PRO A 187 6.99 -10.99 -11.26
CA PRO A 187 6.66 -10.05 -12.33
C PRO A 187 5.61 -10.59 -13.32
N ASP A 188 5.36 -11.90 -13.29
CA ASP A 188 4.30 -12.58 -14.03
C ASP A 188 2.91 -12.36 -13.41
N VAL A 189 2.85 -12.03 -12.13
CA VAL A 189 1.59 -11.82 -11.39
C VAL A 189 1.30 -10.32 -11.25
N PHE A 190 2.26 -9.54 -10.77
CA PHE A 190 2.07 -8.12 -10.49
C PHE A 190 2.56 -7.26 -11.66
N ALA A 191 1.63 -6.63 -12.37
CA ALA A 191 1.92 -5.78 -13.52
C ALA A 191 2.48 -4.41 -13.14
N ALA A 192 2.17 -3.92 -11.92
CA ALA A 192 2.71 -2.67 -11.40
C ALA A 192 2.87 -2.71 -9.88
N VAL A 193 3.82 -1.93 -9.39
CA VAL A 193 4.15 -1.78 -7.96
C VAL A 193 4.06 -0.32 -7.55
N GLY A 194 3.29 -0.04 -6.50
CA GLY A 194 3.24 1.25 -5.82
C GLY A 194 4.01 1.17 -4.50
N ALA A 195 5.09 1.93 -4.35
CA ALA A 195 5.88 1.94 -3.13
C ALA A 195 5.97 3.34 -2.53
N HIS A 196 5.40 3.51 -1.32
CA HIS A 196 5.49 4.77 -0.58
C HIS A 196 6.42 4.61 0.62
N SER A 197 7.52 5.38 0.65
CA SER A 197 8.49 5.36 1.74
C SER A 197 9.06 3.96 2.05
N GLY A 198 9.22 3.11 1.03
CA GLY A 198 9.78 1.77 1.13
C GLY A 198 11.29 1.75 0.94
N LEU A 199 11.84 0.56 0.98
CA LEU A 199 13.26 0.29 0.74
C LEU A 199 13.40 -0.54 -0.55
N PRO A 200 14.52 -0.40 -1.27
CA PRO A 200 14.77 -1.17 -2.48
C PRO A 200 14.95 -2.66 -2.17
N PHE A 201 14.75 -3.49 -3.19
CA PHE A 201 15.03 -4.93 -3.12
C PHE A 201 16.47 -5.19 -2.67
N GLY A 202 16.64 -6.11 -1.72
CA GLY A 202 17.96 -6.48 -1.20
C GLY A 202 18.61 -5.45 -0.26
N ALA A 203 17.88 -4.41 0.18
CA ALA A 203 18.41 -3.40 1.10
C ALA A 203 18.85 -3.97 2.45
N ALA A 204 18.26 -5.10 2.88
CA ALA A 204 18.64 -5.80 4.10
C ALA A 204 18.47 -7.32 3.93
N THR A 205 19.16 -8.09 4.74
CA THR A 205 19.10 -9.56 4.77
C THR A 205 18.85 -10.14 6.17
N ASP A 206 18.79 -9.27 7.18
CA ASP A 206 18.54 -9.56 8.60
C ASP A 206 18.07 -8.29 9.34
N ILE A 207 17.71 -8.45 10.62
CA ILE A 207 17.20 -7.34 11.45
C ILE A 207 18.23 -6.22 11.59
N THR A 208 19.52 -6.54 11.75
CA THR A 208 20.58 -5.55 11.97
C THR A 208 20.76 -4.67 10.73
N SER A 209 20.85 -5.30 9.56
CA SER A 209 20.94 -4.58 8.28
C SER A 209 19.66 -3.81 7.95
N ALA A 210 18.48 -4.29 8.40
CA ALA A 210 17.24 -3.57 8.25
C ALA A 210 17.25 -2.23 9.03
N PHE A 211 17.69 -2.25 10.28
CA PHE A 211 17.84 -1.01 11.06
C PHE A 211 18.84 -0.06 10.43
N ALA A 212 19.99 -0.56 9.97
CA ALA A 212 20.98 0.26 9.28
C ALA A 212 20.43 0.88 7.99
N ALA A 213 19.64 0.14 7.21
CA ALA A 213 18.99 0.65 6.00
C ALA A 213 17.95 1.73 6.31
N MET A 214 17.13 1.54 7.36
CA MET A 214 16.11 2.51 7.78
C MET A 214 16.71 3.81 8.34
N THR A 215 17.87 3.75 9.00
CA THR A 215 18.55 4.92 9.57
C THR A 215 19.49 5.61 8.58
N GLY A 216 19.63 5.09 7.37
CA GLY A 216 20.55 5.63 6.37
C GLY A 216 22.03 5.39 6.69
N THR A 217 22.34 4.56 7.68
CA THR A 217 23.71 4.20 8.07
C THR A 217 24.27 3.00 7.28
N ALA A 218 23.43 2.29 6.53
CA ALA A 218 23.87 1.32 5.55
C ALA A 218 24.64 2.08 4.46
N GLY A 219 25.94 1.82 4.33
CA GLY A 219 26.76 2.42 3.27
C GLY A 219 26.08 2.22 1.91
N GLN A 220 25.87 3.29 1.20
CA GLN A 220 25.13 3.48 -0.05
C GLN A 220 24.43 2.20 -0.59
N ALA A 221 23.22 1.95 -0.09
CA ALA A 221 22.34 1.01 -0.76
C ALA A 221 22.22 1.47 -2.21
N ARG A 222 22.50 0.56 -3.15
CA ARG A 222 22.34 0.83 -4.59
C ARG A 222 21.03 1.52 -4.80
N THR A 223 21.04 2.71 -5.39
CA THR A 223 19.80 3.40 -5.73
C THR A 223 18.95 2.46 -6.60
N ALA A 224 17.62 2.50 -6.44
CA ALA A 224 16.69 1.63 -7.17
C ALA A 224 16.96 1.66 -8.70
N THR A 225 17.45 2.78 -9.23
CA THR A 225 17.90 2.94 -10.61
C THR A 225 19.10 2.04 -10.97
N GLN A 226 20.01 1.77 -10.03
CA GLN A 226 21.16 0.90 -10.26
C GLN A 226 20.82 -0.58 -10.13
N ALA A 227 19.83 -0.93 -9.31
CA ALA A 227 19.32 -2.31 -9.21
C ALA A 227 18.57 -2.71 -10.50
N ALA A 228 17.76 -1.82 -11.06
CA ALA A 228 17.08 -2.03 -12.34
C ALA A 228 18.06 -2.18 -13.53
N ALA A 229 19.18 -1.46 -13.52
CA ALA A 229 20.20 -1.56 -14.56
C ALA A 229 21.04 -2.86 -14.46
N ALA A 230 21.10 -3.50 -13.31
CA ALA A 230 21.87 -4.74 -13.11
C ALA A 230 21.08 -6.01 -13.47
N SER A 231 19.76 -5.96 -13.53
CA SER A 231 18.86 -7.11 -13.84
C SER A 231 18.43 -7.16 -15.31
N GLY A 232 19.21 -6.73 -16.20
CA GLY A 232 19.28 -6.89 -17.68
C GLY A 232 18.06 -7.40 -18.48
N SER A 233 16.79 -7.17 -18.11
CA SER A 233 15.65 -7.46 -19.00
C SER A 233 14.26 -6.92 -18.61
N SER A 234 14.12 -5.99 -17.69
CA SER A 234 12.80 -5.39 -17.42
C SER A 234 12.95 -3.92 -17.10
N THR A 235 12.59 -3.05 -18.04
CA THR A 235 12.58 -1.60 -17.82
C THR A 235 11.41 -1.24 -16.93
N TRP A 236 11.67 -1.14 -15.63
CA TRP A 236 10.74 -0.59 -14.66
C TRP A 236 10.94 0.91 -14.61
N HIS A 237 9.94 1.69 -14.96
CA HIS A 237 9.96 3.12 -14.72
C HIS A 237 9.51 3.36 -13.26
N LEU A 238 10.48 3.54 -12.37
CA LEU A 238 10.24 3.95 -10.99
C LEU A 238 10.00 5.46 -10.99
N VAL A 239 8.76 5.87 -10.90
CA VAL A 239 8.42 7.28 -10.70
C VAL A 239 8.41 7.54 -9.19
N PHE A 240 9.51 8.08 -8.66
CA PHE A 240 9.53 8.61 -7.31
C PHE A 240 8.78 9.95 -7.29
N CYS A 241 7.53 9.93 -6.89
CA CYS A 241 6.86 11.13 -6.41
C CYS A 241 7.09 11.22 -4.90
N SER A 242 7.29 12.40 -4.34
CA SER A 242 7.40 12.60 -2.89
C SER A 242 6.18 12.13 -2.09
N ALA A 243 5.12 11.75 -2.78
CA ALA A 243 3.91 11.14 -2.23
C ALA A 243 3.80 9.64 -2.52
N TRP A 244 3.94 9.18 -3.80
CA TRP A 244 3.82 7.78 -4.22
C TRP A 244 4.76 7.44 -5.36
N SER A 245 5.39 6.27 -5.32
CA SER A 245 6.14 5.73 -6.45
C SER A 245 5.35 4.61 -7.11
N VAL A 246 5.06 4.75 -8.39
CA VAL A 246 4.41 3.71 -9.19
C VAL A 246 5.41 3.19 -10.20
N THR A 247 5.63 1.89 -10.19
CA THR A 247 6.51 1.21 -11.14
C THR A 247 5.65 0.39 -12.10
N THR A 248 5.72 0.69 -13.38
CA THR A 248 5.04 -0.06 -14.44
C THR A 248 6.06 -0.75 -15.36
N ARG A 249 5.76 -1.98 -15.75
CA ARG A 249 6.57 -2.70 -16.75
C ARG A 249 6.25 -2.13 -18.14
N ALA A 250 7.23 -1.56 -18.81
CA ALA A 250 7.08 -1.17 -20.21
C ALA A 250 7.20 -2.42 -21.10
N HIS A 251 6.11 -2.80 -21.79
CA HIS A 251 6.23 -3.69 -22.94
C HIS A 251 6.88 -2.91 -24.10
N SER A 252 8.04 -3.31 -24.51
CA SER A 252 8.63 -2.82 -25.75
C SER A 252 7.85 -3.39 -26.94
N SER A 253 6.79 -2.70 -27.35
CA SER A 253 6.25 -2.87 -28.68
C SER A 253 7.15 -2.08 -29.64
N THR A 254 8.03 -2.77 -30.33
CA THR A 254 8.75 -2.23 -31.48
C THR A 254 7.73 -1.86 -32.54
N CYS A 255 7.40 -0.56 -32.63
CA CYS A 255 6.70 -0.02 -33.79
C CYS A 255 7.70 0.06 -34.94
N SER A 256 7.63 -0.90 -35.88
CA SER A 256 8.34 -0.84 -37.13
C SER A 256 7.64 0.16 -38.03
N THR A 257 8.25 1.33 -38.23
CA THR A 257 7.92 2.24 -39.32
C THR A 257 8.52 1.75 -40.61
N ARG A 258 7.68 1.40 -41.55
CA ARG A 258 8.00 1.48 -42.99
C ARG A 258 7.48 2.80 -43.51
#